data_ed97ac6489f3013a37a50e2b37e1b873
#
_entry.id   ed97ac6489f3013a37a50e2b37e1b873
#
_cell.length_a   1.000
_cell.length_b   1.000
_cell.length_c   1.000
_cell.angle_alpha   90.00
_cell.angle_beta   90.00
_cell.angle_gamma   90.00
#
_symmetry.space_group_name_H-M   'P 1'
#
loop_
_entity.id
_entity.type
_entity.pdbx_description
1 polymer ?
#
loop_
_entity_poly.entity_id
_entity_poly.type
_entity_poly.pdbx_seq_one_letter_code
_entity_poly.pdbx_strand_id
1 'polypeptide(L)'
;MDTVPYAFCNDVCAIVKDLDPLVELTLVISNCGIWNAAAEATDVGRVTVEMDINYKDGVWSYHIFKLAKNKKISITFQELKAISRRCVRTSLVEIGYSFGNSHTSTFVEVREILKYSAPFVNSAEMWISDDMEIPNDILTELLSPLYNSSFSYICVGXXXXESRQSWVNTMNAKLVAFCY
;
A
#
# COMPACT_ATOMS: atom_id res chain seq x y z
N MET A 1 33.03 -3.21 15.25
CA MET A 1 31.73 -3.06 14.54
C MET A 1 31.67 -1.81 13.67
N ASP A 2 32.78 -1.10 13.51
CA ASP A 2 32.81 0.21 12.83
C ASP A 2 33.02 0.13 11.31
N THR A 3 32.92 -1.10 10.75
CA THR A 3 33.16 -1.32 9.32
C THR A 3 31.89 -1.56 8.51
N VAL A 4 30.70 -1.56 9.17
CA VAL A 4 29.45 -1.75 8.44
C VAL A 4 29.09 -0.46 7.69
N PRO A 5 28.96 -0.50 6.35
CA PRO A 5 28.59 0.73 5.61
C PRO A 5 27.24 1.29 6.03
N TYR A 6 27.14 2.61 6.10
CA TYR A 6 25.88 3.32 6.42
C TYR A 6 24.74 2.88 5.48
N ALA A 7 25.04 2.71 4.20
CA ALA A 7 24.05 2.27 3.21
C ALA A 7 23.40 0.93 3.58
N PHE A 8 24.23 -0.02 4.09
CA PHE A 8 23.72 -1.32 4.56
C PHE A 8 22.81 -1.14 5.78
N CYS A 9 23.22 -0.31 6.74
CA CYS A 9 22.38 -0.03 7.93
C CYS A 9 21.04 0.56 7.52
N ASN A 10 21.05 1.49 6.58
CA ASN A 10 19.84 2.14 6.06
C ASN A 10 18.92 1.14 5.35
N ASP A 11 19.47 0.24 4.54
CA ASP A 11 18.70 -0.79 3.85
C ASP A 11 18.08 -1.79 4.85
N VAL A 12 18.83 -2.19 5.86
CA VAL A 12 18.33 -3.08 6.93
C VAL A 12 17.22 -2.40 7.73
N CYS A 13 17.41 -1.13 8.12
CA CYS A 13 16.39 -0.38 8.86
C CYS A 13 15.09 -0.27 8.04
N ALA A 14 15.20 -0.05 6.73
CA ALA A 14 14.01 0.02 5.86
C ALA A 14 13.26 -1.31 5.85
N ILE A 15 13.97 -2.45 5.74
CA ILE A 15 13.37 -3.79 5.71
C ILE A 15 12.73 -4.15 7.04
N VAL A 16 13.45 -3.91 8.13
CA VAL A 16 13.02 -4.34 9.47
C VAL A 16 11.78 -3.59 9.93
N LYS A 17 11.70 -2.30 9.66
CA LYS A 17 10.51 -1.50 9.99
C LYS A 17 9.27 -1.94 9.22
N ASP A 18 9.43 -2.57 8.07
CA ASP A 18 8.31 -3.11 7.31
C ASP A 18 7.81 -4.46 7.86
N LEU A 19 8.65 -5.17 8.60
CA LEU A 19 8.30 -6.51 9.11
C LEU A 19 7.43 -6.46 10.36
N ASP A 20 7.67 -5.53 11.28
CA ASP A 20 6.86 -5.42 12.49
C ASP A 20 7.03 -4.04 13.14
N PRO A 21 6.00 -3.18 13.06
CA PRO A 21 6.06 -1.87 13.73
C PRO A 21 6.03 -1.95 15.26
N LEU A 22 5.70 -3.13 15.82
CA LEU A 22 5.65 -3.33 17.28
C LEU A 22 6.96 -3.83 17.87
N VAL A 23 7.89 -4.29 17.03
CA VAL A 23 9.23 -4.61 17.52
C VAL A 23 9.94 -3.30 17.79
N GLU A 24 10.14 -3.01 19.06
CA GLU A 24 10.95 -1.87 19.51
C GLU A 24 12.43 -2.12 19.15
N LEU A 25 12.73 -2.13 17.86
CA LEU A 25 14.11 -2.18 17.37
C LEU A 25 14.92 -0.99 17.91
N THR A 26 14.25 0.09 18.22
CA THR A 26 14.81 1.27 18.88
C THR A 26 15.60 0.92 20.15
N LEU A 27 15.19 -0.10 20.89
CA LEU A 27 15.89 -0.48 22.14
C LEU A 27 17.17 -1.27 21.91
N VAL A 28 17.26 -2.05 20.85
CA VAL A 28 18.45 -2.88 20.58
C VAL A 28 19.52 -2.08 19.81
N ILE A 29 19.09 -1.12 19.00
CA ILE A 29 19.97 -0.32 18.13
C ILE A 29 20.42 0.99 18.83
N SER A 30 19.83 1.32 19.96
CA SER A 30 19.98 2.63 20.64
C SER A 30 21.40 3.00 21.06
N ASN A 31 22.33 2.06 21.04
CA ASN A 31 23.70 2.31 21.47
C ASN A 31 24.73 2.35 20.31
N CYS A 32 24.27 2.32 19.08
CA CYS A 32 25.16 2.32 17.90
C CYS A 32 24.84 3.52 17.00
N GLY A 33 25.65 4.55 17.06
CA GLY A 33 25.39 5.84 16.41
C GLY A 33 25.05 5.76 14.91
N ILE A 34 25.72 4.88 14.18
CA ILE A 34 25.47 4.71 12.73
C ILE A 34 24.08 4.11 12.46
N TRP A 35 23.64 3.19 13.30
CA TRP A 35 22.31 2.58 13.17
C TRP A 35 21.20 3.56 13.53
N ASN A 36 21.41 4.38 14.57
CA ASN A 36 20.46 5.44 14.93
C ASN A 36 20.29 6.46 13.80
N ALA A 37 21.40 6.91 13.23
CA ALA A 37 21.36 7.84 12.10
C ALA A 37 20.63 7.24 10.90
N ALA A 38 20.84 5.94 10.61
CA ALA A 38 20.16 5.23 9.53
C ALA A 38 18.66 5.08 9.81
N ALA A 39 18.29 4.75 11.04
CA ALA A 39 16.89 4.61 11.45
C ALA A 39 16.14 5.95 11.36
N GLU A 40 16.75 7.02 11.86
CA GLU A 40 16.18 8.37 11.77
C GLU A 40 16.02 8.83 10.31
N ALA A 41 17.03 8.60 9.48
CA ALA A 41 16.96 8.94 8.06
C ALA A 41 15.86 8.16 7.34
N THR A 42 15.66 6.90 7.69
CA THR A 42 14.58 6.07 7.14
C THR A 42 13.22 6.61 7.54
N ASP A 43 13.04 7.00 8.79
CA ASP A 43 11.77 7.57 9.28
C ASP A 43 11.45 8.92 8.62
N VAL A 44 12.43 9.81 8.61
CA VAL A 44 12.24 11.17 8.06
C VAL A 44 11.93 11.12 6.56
N GLY A 45 12.58 10.20 5.84
CA GLY A 45 12.39 10.06 4.40
C GLY A 45 11.14 9.29 3.99
N ARG A 46 10.51 8.56 4.92
CA ARG A 46 9.40 7.66 4.58
C ARG A 46 8.14 8.43 4.21
N VAL A 47 7.56 8.02 3.10
CA VAL A 47 6.31 8.57 2.57
C VAL A 47 5.27 7.47 2.59
N THR A 48 4.26 7.62 3.43
CA THR A 48 3.12 6.70 3.45
C THR A 48 2.10 7.18 2.43
N VAL A 49 1.59 6.27 1.63
CA VAL A 49 0.58 6.56 0.61
C VAL A 49 -0.66 5.70 0.82
N GLU A 50 -1.80 6.28 0.48
CA GLU A 50 -3.08 5.60 0.38
C GLU A 50 -3.57 5.75 -1.06
N MET A 51 -4.25 4.74 -1.55
CA MET A 51 -4.76 4.72 -2.94
C MET A 51 -6.24 4.35 -2.95
N ASP A 52 -7.03 5.20 -3.57
CA ASP A 52 -8.44 4.93 -3.84
C ASP A 52 -8.60 4.71 -5.35
N ILE A 53 -9.24 3.64 -5.73
CA ILE A 53 -9.54 3.29 -7.11
C ILE A 53 -11.04 3.13 -7.23
N ASN A 54 -11.62 3.78 -8.21
CA ASN A 54 -13.06 3.73 -8.41
C ASN A 54 -13.42 3.46 -9.87
N TYR A 55 -14.56 2.80 -10.05
CA TYR A 55 -15.16 2.55 -11.35
C TYR A 55 -16.63 2.89 -11.24
N LYS A 56 -17.07 3.81 -12.06
CA LYS A 56 -18.47 4.23 -12.07
C LYS A 56 -18.88 4.63 -13.49
N ASP A 57 -20.01 4.11 -13.93
CA ASP A 57 -20.62 4.44 -15.23
C ASP A 57 -19.63 4.22 -16.41
N GLY A 58 -18.82 3.16 -16.34
CA GLY A 58 -17.85 2.85 -17.39
C GLY A 58 -16.53 3.63 -17.30
N VAL A 59 -16.37 4.49 -16.29
CA VAL A 59 -15.21 5.37 -16.16
C VAL A 59 -14.37 4.98 -14.95
N TRP A 60 -13.09 4.74 -15.18
CA TRP A 60 -12.12 4.53 -14.11
C TRP A 60 -11.64 5.88 -13.56
N SER A 61 -11.39 5.90 -12.28
CA SER A 61 -10.76 7.04 -11.64
C SER A 61 -9.90 6.57 -10.46
N TYR A 62 -8.93 7.40 -10.08
CA TYR A 62 -8.08 7.09 -8.92
C TYR A 62 -7.78 8.36 -8.14
N HIS A 63 -7.38 8.14 -6.90
CA HIS A 63 -6.85 9.18 -6.04
C HIS A 63 -5.68 8.59 -5.25
N ILE A 64 -4.56 9.29 -5.23
CA ILE A 64 -3.39 8.90 -4.43
C ILE A 64 -3.16 9.98 -3.40
N PHE A 65 -3.11 9.58 -2.14
CA PHE A 65 -2.83 10.47 -1.04
C PHE A 65 -1.48 10.16 -0.42
N LYS A 66 -0.68 11.19 -0.28
CA LYS A 66 0.51 11.17 0.56
C LYS A 66 0.12 11.60 1.96
N LEU A 67 0.43 10.80 2.97
CA LEU A 67 0.22 11.16 4.37
C LEU A 67 1.42 11.96 4.87
N ALA A 68 1.16 13.15 5.39
CA ALA A 68 2.20 14.02 5.93
C ALA A 68 1.68 14.73 7.18
N LYS A 69 2.23 14.39 8.34
CA LYS A 69 1.89 15.04 9.62
C LYS A 69 0.37 15.17 9.83
N ASN A 70 -0.33 14.05 9.72
CA ASN A 70 -1.79 13.95 9.91
C ASN A 70 -2.64 14.68 8.85
N LYS A 71 -2.06 14.97 7.68
CA LYS A 71 -2.79 15.53 6.54
C LYS A 71 -2.68 14.58 5.35
N LYS A 72 -3.78 14.40 4.64
CA LYS A 72 -3.81 13.73 3.34
C LYS A 72 -3.57 14.79 2.27
N ILE A 73 -2.52 14.63 1.51
CA ILE A 73 -2.16 15.51 0.39
C ILE A 73 -2.34 14.72 -0.89
N SER A 74 -3.23 15.17 -1.75
CA SER A 74 -3.44 14.53 -3.06
C SER A 74 -2.19 14.69 -3.92
N ILE A 75 -1.75 13.60 -4.55
CA ILE A 75 -0.63 13.60 -5.49
C ILE A 75 -1.02 12.81 -6.74
N THR A 76 -0.39 13.14 -7.83
CA THR A 76 -0.56 12.42 -9.09
C THR A 76 0.31 11.16 -9.13
N PHE A 77 0.02 10.25 -10.06
CA PHE A 77 0.86 9.08 -10.30
C PHE A 77 2.29 9.47 -10.69
N GLN A 78 2.45 10.57 -11.44
CA GLN A 78 3.78 11.05 -11.82
C GLN A 78 4.57 11.54 -10.59
N GLU A 79 3.91 12.24 -9.68
CA GLU A 79 4.53 12.67 -8.43
C GLU A 79 4.90 11.48 -7.55
N LEU A 80 4.05 10.45 -7.50
CA LEU A 80 4.38 9.21 -6.78
C LEU A 80 5.65 8.56 -7.37
N LYS A 81 5.75 8.48 -8.71
CA LYS A 81 6.94 7.93 -9.37
C LYS A 81 8.21 8.73 -9.14
N ALA A 82 8.08 10.04 -8.86
CA ALA A 82 9.22 10.90 -8.54
C ALA A 82 9.78 10.67 -7.13
N ILE A 83 9.00 10.07 -6.24
CA ILE A 83 9.47 9.74 -4.88
C ILE A 83 10.39 8.52 -4.98
N SER A 84 11.52 8.57 -4.26
CA SER A 84 12.42 7.42 -4.22
C SER A 84 11.66 6.17 -3.75
N ARG A 85 11.79 5.08 -4.48
CA ARG A 85 11.11 3.82 -4.19
C ARG A 85 11.39 3.32 -2.77
N ARG A 86 12.59 3.52 -2.26
CA ARG A 86 12.98 3.12 -0.89
C ARG A 86 12.20 3.86 0.19
N CYS A 87 11.61 4.99 -0.17
CA CYS A 87 10.89 5.84 0.79
C CYS A 87 9.37 5.63 0.76
N VAL A 88 8.84 4.89 -0.22
CA VAL A 88 7.39 4.71 -0.35
C VAL A 88 6.93 3.49 0.45
N ARG A 89 5.83 3.67 1.18
CA ARG A 89 5.08 2.57 1.81
C ARG A 89 3.60 2.79 1.53
N THR A 90 2.91 1.76 1.09
CA THR A 90 1.46 1.79 0.93
C THR A 90 0.81 1.28 2.22
N SER A 91 -0.06 2.08 2.81
CA SER A 91 -0.79 1.70 4.03
C SER A 91 -2.22 1.27 3.77
N LEU A 92 -2.81 1.75 2.67
CA LEU A 92 -4.22 1.47 2.37
C LEU A 92 -4.43 1.42 0.85
N VAL A 93 -5.20 0.44 0.40
CA VAL A 93 -5.71 0.34 -0.98
C VAL A 93 -7.23 0.19 -0.88
N GLU A 94 -7.97 1.18 -1.33
CA GLU A 94 -9.42 1.15 -1.39
C GLU A 94 -9.89 0.99 -2.83
N ILE A 95 -10.86 0.11 -3.07
CA ILE A 95 -11.41 -0.13 -4.40
C ILE A 95 -12.94 -0.01 -4.32
N GLY A 96 -13.49 0.87 -5.16
CA GLY A 96 -14.93 1.09 -5.22
C GLY A 96 -15.44 2.24 -4.37
N TYR A 97 -14.60 2.87 -3.60
CA TYR A 97 -14.98 4.06 -2.83
C TYR A 97 -14.70 5.32 -3.64
N SER A 98 -15.65 6.24 -3.66
CA SER A 98 -15.51 7.49 -4.41
C SER A 98 -15.33 8.66 -3.44
N PHE A 99 -14.17 9.27 -3.51
CA PHE A 99 -13.87 10.46 -2.71
C PHE A 99 -13.62 11.66 -3.63
N GLY A 100 -14.66 12.47 -3.80
CA GLY A 100 -14.53 13.83 -4.36
C GLY A 100 -13.73 13.93 -5.68
N ASN A 101 -12.67 14.69 -5.68
CA ASN A 101 -11.91 15.09 -6.86
C ASN A 101 -10.91 14.03 -7.34
N SER A 102 -11.40 12.89 -7.80
CA SER A 102 -10.56 11.81 -8.35
C SER A 102 -10.07 12.16 -9.78
N HIS A 103 -8.92 11.62 -10.13
CA HIS A 103 -8.37 11.74 -11.48
C HIS A 103 -9.03 10.70 -12.39
N THR A 104 -9.70 11.17 -13.44
CA THR A 104 -10.23 10.28 -14.48
C THR A 104 -9.07 9.53 -15.16
N SER A 105 -9.29 8.26 -15.44
CA SER A 105 -8.20 7.38 -15.88
C SER A 105 -8.72 6.27 -16.79
N THR A 106 -7.82 5.39 -17.19
CA THR A 106 -8.13 4.18 -17.95
C THR A 106 -7.83 2.95 -17.07
N PHE A 107 -8.42 1.82 -17.43
CA PHE A 107 -8.11 0.54 -16.78
C PHE A 107 -6.60 0.26 -16.77
N VAL A 108 -5.96 0.51 -17.91
CA VAL A 108 -4.52 0.26 -18.08
C VAL A 108 -3.71 1.10 -17.09
N GLU A 109 -4.03 2.40 -16.97
CA GLU A 109 -3.32 3.29 -16.06
C GLU A 109 -3.54 2.91 -14.59
N VAL A 110 -4.78 2.59 -14.21
CA VAL A 110 -5.09 2.17 -12.85
C VAL A 110 -4.33 0.89 -12.50
N ARG A 111 -4.30 -0.08 -13.42
CA ARG A 111 -3.54 -1.32 -13.25
C ARG A 111 -2.03 -1.07 -13.13
N GLU A 112 -1.50 -0.10 -13.89
CA GLU A 112 -0.08 0.30 -13.78
C GLU A 112 0.22 0.96 -12.42
N ILE A 113 -0.72 1.73 -11.85
CA ILE A 113 -0.59 2.30 -10.50
C ILE A 113 -0.45 1.15 -9.48
N LEU A 114 -1.33 0.16 -9.52
CA LEU A 114 -1.26 -0.99 -8.62
C LEU A 114 0.03 -1.79 -8.82
N LYS A 115 0.42 -2.02 -10.07
CA LYS A 115 1.67 -2.72 -10.40
C LYS A 115 2.90 -1.98 -9.87
N TYR A 116 2.92 -0.65 -10.00
CA TYR A 116 4.00 0.17 -9.45
C TYR A 116 4.05 0.08 -7.93
N SER A 117 2.87 0.05 -7.30
CA SER A 117 2.74 0.10 -5.83
C SER A 117 2.92 -1.26 -5.17
N ALA A 118 2.72 -2.36 -5.87
CA ALA A 118 2.75 -3.73 -5.33
C ALA A 118 3.99 -4.02 -4.46
N PRO A 119 5.22 -3.62 -4.85
CA PRO A 119 6.40 -3.87 -4.00
C PRO A 119 6.40 -3.10 -2.68
N PHE A 120 5.56 -2.07 -2.54
CA PHE A 120 5.47 -1.22 -1.35
C PHE A 120 4.27 -1.55 -0.48
N VAL A 121 3.45 -2.53 -0.91
CA VAL A 121 2.31 -3.04 -0.14
C VAL A 121 2.85 -4.12 0.79
N ASN A 122 3.17 -3.72 2.00
CA ASN A 122 3.62 -4.64 3.04
C ASN A 122 2.90 -4.25 4.34
N SER A 123 2.08 -5.13 4.83
CA SER A 123 1.21 -4.89 5.98
C SER A 123 0.22 -3.73 5.76
N ALA A 124 -0.22 -3.53 4.52
CA ALA A 124 -1.25 -2.56 4.18
C ALA A 124 -2.65 -3.11 4.49
N GLU A 125 -3.62 -2.22 4.54
CA GLU A 125 -5.04 -2.61 4.54
C GLU A 125 -5.57 -2.59 3.10
N MET A 126 -6.47 -3.50 2.78
CA MET A 126 -7.22 -3.48 1.52
C MET A 126 -8.71 -3.46 1.81
N TRP A 127 -9.40 -2.53 1.22
CA TRP A 127 -10.85 -2.40 1.33
C TRP A 127 -11.47 -2.46 -0.06
N ILE A 128 -12.47 -3.30 -0.24
CA ILE A 128 -13.17 -3.47 -1.53
C ILE A 128 -14.66 -3.28 -1.27
N SER A 129 -15.25 -2.28 -1.92
CA SER A 129 -16.67 -2.00 -1.80
C SER A 129 -17.49 -3.06 -2.55
N ASP A 130 -18.63 -3.43 -1.98
CA ASP A 130 -19.63 -4.27 -2.65
C ASP A 130 -20.51 -3.50 -3.63
N ASP A 131 -20.54 -2.17 -3.53
CA ASP A 131 -21.36 -1.32 -4.41
C ASP A 131 -20.76 -1.16 -5.82
N MET A 132 -19.62 -1.80 -6.09
CA MET A 132 -18.97 -1.67 -7.40
C MET A 132 -19.66 -2.48 -8.48
N GLU A 133 -19.86 -1.83 -9.61
CA GLU A 133 -20.38 -2.48 -10.83
C GLU A 133 -19.24 -3.08 -11.69
N ILE A 134 -18.12 -3.42 -11.07
CA ILE A 134 -16.97 -4.02 -11.79
C ILE A 134 -17.23 -5.52 -11.96
N PRO A 135 -17.20 -6.05 -13.19
CA PRO A 135 -17.25 -7.49 -13.40
C PRO A 135 -16.10 -8.22 -12.70
N ASN A 136 -16.36 -9.42 -12.20
CA ASN A 136 -15.39 -10.18 -11.40
C ASN A 136 -14.08 -10.49 -12.16
N ASP A 137 -14.16 -10.74 -13.46
CA ASP A 137 -12.99 -10.98 -14.29
C ASP A 137 -12.11 -9.72 -14.41
N ILE A 138 -12.73 -8.56 -14.57
CA ILE A 138 -12.03 -7.26 -14.61
C ILE A 138 -11.39 -6.97 -13.25
N LEU A 139 -12.14 -7.20 -12.16
CA LEU A 139 -11.61 -7.02 -10.79
C LEU A 139 -10.42 -7.95 -10.54
N THR A 140 -10.51 -9.21 -10.96
CA THR A 140 -9.42 -10.19 -10.83
C THR A 140 -8.18 -9.73 -11.59
N GLU A 141 -8.35 -9.24 -12.82
CA GLU A 141 -7.25 -8.72 -13.62
C GLU A 141 -6.64 -7.46 -12.98
N LEU A 142 -7.48 -6.56 -12.46
CA LEU A 142 -7.06 -5.34 -11.77
C LEU A 142 -6.16 -5.66 -10.58
N LEU A 143 -6.56 -6.65 -9.78
CA LEU A 143 -5.86 -7.00 -8.53
C LEU A 143 -4.66 -7.93 -8.74
N SER A 144 -4.50 -8.48 -9.95
CA SER A 144 -3.42 -9.44 -10.21
C SER A 144 -2.01 -8.96 -9.83
N PRO A 145 -1.65 -7.66 -9.96
CA PRO A 145 -0.34 -7.20 -9.51
C PRO A 145 -0.11 -7.34 -8.01
N LEU A 146 -1.19 -7.38 -7.21
CA LEU A 146 -1.12 -7.41 -5.75
C LEU A 146 -1.13 -8.83 -5.15
N TYR A 147 -1.20 -9.89 -5.97
CA TYR A 147 -1.34 -11.27 -5.47
C TYR A 147 -0.18 -11.72 -4.57
N ASN A 148 0.99 -11.14 -4.76
CA ASN A 148 2.16 -11.47 -3.94
C ASN A 148 2.44 -10.44 -2.85
N SER A 149 1.53 -9.46 -2.68
CA SER A 149 1.66 -8.44 -1.64
C SER A 149 1.16 -8.97 -0.29
N SER A 150 1.70 -8.41 0.79
CA SER A 150 1.32 -8.80 2.15
C SER A 150 0.37 -7.75 2.72
N PHE A 151 -0.82 -8.18 3.07
CA PHE A 151 -1.84 -7.32 3.69
C PHE A 151 -2.02 -7.72 5.15
N SER A 152 -2.09 -6.73 6.04
CA SER A 152 -2.44 -6.94 7.45
C SER A 152 -3.94 -7.17 7.62
N TYR A 153 -4.73 -6.63 6.70
CA TYR A 153 -6.19 -6.69 6.77
C TYR A 153 -6.78 -6.60 5.36
N ILE A 154 -7.76 -7.44 5.07
CA ILE A 154 -8.53 -7.35 3.83
C ILE A 154 -10.01 -7.36 4.22
N CYS A 155 -10.73 -6.30 3.87
CA CYS A 155 -12.17 -6.18 4.04
C CYS A 155 -12.85 -6.18 2.67
N VAL A 156 -13.86 -7.06 2.50
CA VAL A 156 -14.71 -7.06 1.32
C VAL A 156 -16.13 -6.82 1.80
N GLY A 157 -16.71 -5.81 1.29
CA GLY A 157 -18.07 -5.43 1.69
C GLY A 157 -19.07 -6.57 1.47
N UNK A 158 -19.91 -6.56 2.14
CA UNK A 158 -20.75 -7.62 2.43
C UNK A 158 -21.60 -8.24 1.41
N UNK A 159 -21.52 -8.37 0.64
CA UNK A 159 -22.18 -9.14 -0.17
C UNK A 159 -21.43 -10.25 -0.47
N UNK A 160 -21.12 -10.73 0.19
CA UNK A 160 -20.71 -11.47 0.01
C UNK A 160 -20.72 -12.06 -0.88
N UNK A 161 -20.67 -11.84 -1.59
CA UNK A 161 -20.67 -12.40 -2.43
C UNK A 161 -19.92 -13.45 -2.26
N GLU A 162 -20.33 -14.52 -2.27
CA GLU A 162 -19.62 -15.81 -2.28
C GLU A 162 -18.56 -15.86 -3.40
N SER A 163 -18.88 -15.24 -4.49
CA SER A 163 -17.97 -15.11 -5.64
C SER A 163 -16.71 -14.27 -5.35
N ARG A 164 -16.82 -13.31 -4.44
CA ARG A 164 -15.65 -12.44 -4.11
C ARG A 164 -14.70 -13.08 -3.10
N GLN A 165 -15.16 -14.09 -2.38
CA GLN A 165 -14.32 -14.81 -1.41
C GLN A 165 -13.21 -15.61 -2.09
N SER A 166 -13.42 -16.06 -3.31
CA SER A 166 -12.47 -16.96 -3.97
C SER A 166 -11.10 -16.33 -4.21
N TRP A 167 -11.06 -15.03 -4.59
CA TRP A 167 -9.77 -14.39 -4.83
C TRP A 167 -9.16 -13.77 -3.57
N VAL A 168 -9.95 -13.46 -2.54
CA VAL A 168 -9.41 -13.14 -1.21
C VAL A 168 -8.59 -14.34 -0.71
N ASN A 169 -9.11 -15.55 -0.90
CA ASN A 169 -8.40 -16.78 -0.54
C ASN A 169 -7.16 -17.02 -1.43
N THR A 170 -7.14 -16.45 -2.63
CA THR A 170 -6.00 -16.56 -3.55
C THR A 170 -4.88 -15.60 -3.18
N MET A 171 -5.21 -14.51 -2.51
CA MET A 171 -4.19 -13.56 -2.03
C MET A 171 -3.42 -14.15 -0.85
N ASN A 172 -2.13 -13.90 -0.83
CA ASN A 172 -1.24 -14.36 0.23
C ASN A 172 -1.38 -13.45 1.46
N ALA A 173 -2.61 -13.33 1.96
CA ALA A 173 -2.93 -12.47 3.08
C ALA A 173 -2.60 -13.15 4.41
N LYS A 174 -1.87 -12.48 5.27
CA LYS A 174 -1.55 -12.97 6.61
C LYS A 174 -2.76 -12.92 7.54
N LEU A 175 -3.66 -12.01 7.27
CA LEU A 175 -4.88 -11.86 8.04
C LEU A 175 -6.01 -11.44 7.11
N VAL A 176 -7.06 -12.22 7.11
CA VAL A 176 -8.29 -11.91 6.38
C VAL A 176 -9.41 -11.75 7.41
N ALA A 177 -10.04 -10.60 7.40
CA ALA A 177 -11.20 -10.34 8.23
C ALA A 177 -12.37 -9.93 7.36
N PHE A 178 -13.51 -10.50 7.62
CA PHE A 178 -14.73 -10.19 6.88
C PHE A 178 -15.59 -9.27 7.74
N CYS A 179 -15.94 -8.14 7.17
CA CYS A 179 -16.89 -7.21 7.78
C CYS A 179 -18.31 -7.63 7.36
N TYR A 180 -19.14 -7.97 8.32
CA TYR A 180 -20.55 -8.29 8.12
C TYR A 180 -21.40 -7.09 8.56
#